data_592220558d8f9738f1f7d17bbab1b0f2
#
_entry.id   592220558d8f9738f1f7d17bbab1b0f2
#
_cell.length_a   1.000
_cell.length_b   1.000
_cell.length_c   1.000
_cell.angle_alpha   90.00
_cell.angle_beta   90.00
_cell.angle_gamma   90.00
#
_symmetry.space_group_name_H-M   'P 1'
#
loop_
_entity.id
_entity.type
_entity.pdbx_description
1 polymer ?
#
loop_
_entity_poly.entity_id
_entity_poly.type
_entity_poly.pdbx_seq_one_letter_code
_entity_poly.pdbx_strand_id
1 'polypeptide(L)'
;AACIKQINPRIEVVGVQAEGAPAIYESFEKKELVSTPTVRTIADGIAVKTPGTNTIEIINKYVDKMVTVSDAEISSAILMLIERTKQVVEPAGATPLAAVLSGKLDIKGKKVACVMSGGNIDVSFIQRIIELGPCRSVSIIL
;
A
#
# COMPACT_ATOMS: atom_id res chain seq x y z
N ALA A 1 7.06 4.65 10.31
CA ALA A 1 6.41 5.86 10.86
C ALA A 1 7.20 6.40 12.07
N ALA A 2 7.26 5.67 13.19
CA ALA A 2 7.85 6.16 14.44
C ALA A 2 9.27 6.76 14.28
N CYS A 3 10.19 6.03 13.62
CA CYS A 3 11.56 6.50 13.39
C CYS A 3 11.58 7.81 12.57
N ILE A 4 10.83 7.88 11.49
CA ILE A 4 10.76 9.07 10.62
C ILE A 4 10.24 10.28 11.41
N LYS A 5 9.18 10.10 12.21
CA LYS A 5 8.59 11.17 13.02
C LYS A 5 9.51 11.65 14.14
N GLN A 6 10.37 10.80 14.68
CA GLN A 6 11.36 11.19 15.67
C GLN A 6 12.52 11.99 15.04
N ILE A 7 12.92 11.66 13.81
CA ILE A 7 13.99 12.38 13.11
C ILE A 7 13.47 13.72 12.55
N ASN A 8 12.30 13.71 11.91
CA ASN A 8 11.68 14.91 11.36
C ASN A 8 10.14 14.81 11.40
N PRO A 9 9.49 15.41 12.39
CA PRO A 9 8.04 15.34 12.55
C PRO A 9 7.25 16.03 11.42
N ARG A 10 7.89 16.87 10.60
CA ARG A 10 7.23 17.55 9.45
C ARG A 10 7.02 16.63 8.24
N ILE A 11 7.66 15.46 8.19
CA ILE A 11 7.45 14.50 7.12
C ILE A 11 6.06 13.88 7.31
N GLU A 12 5.20 14.03 6.31
CA GLU A 12 3.90 13.38 6.26
C GLU A 12 4.10 11.87 6.02
N VAL A 13 3.55 11.05 6.90
CA VAL A 13 3.59 9.59 6.80
C VAL A 13 2.21 9.08 6.45
N VAL A 14 2.10 8.44 5.29
CA VAL A 14 0.86 7.85 4.79
C VAL A 14 0.93 6.32 4.90
N GLY A 15 -0.04 5.73 5.58
CA GLY A 15 -0.25 4.29 5.60
C GLY A 15 -1.11 3.84 4.42
N VAL A 16 -0.80 2.70 3.83
CA VAL A 16 -1.58 2.14 2.72
C VAL A 16 -2.02 0.73 3.05
N GLN A 17 -3.29 0.43 2.83
CA GLN A 17 -3.85 -0.92 2.93
C GLN A 17 -4.54 -1.37 1.64
N ALA A 18 -4.70 -2.69 1.48
CA ALA A 18 -5.56 -3.23 0.45
C ALA A 18 -7.04 -3.04 0.81
N GLU A 19 -7.87 -2.65 -0.16
CA GLU A 19 -9.34 -2.52 0.03
C GLU A 19 -9.99 -3.83 0.50
N GLY A 20 -9.45 -4.98 0.06
CA GLY A 20 -9.92 -6.29 0.50
C GLY A 20 -9.49 -6.71 1.91
N ALA A 21 -8.70 -5.88 2.62
CA ALA A 21 -8.24 -6.11 3.99
C ALA A 21 -8.16 -4.80 4.79
N PRO A 22 -9.27 -4.07 4.99
CA PRO A 22 -9.26 -2.68 5.47
C PRO A 22 -9.22 -2.54 7.00
N ALA A 23 -9.01 -3.60 7.77
CA ALA A 23 -9.15 -3.58 9.22
C ALA A 23 -8.31 -2.51 9.93
N ILE A 24 -7.06 -2.27 9.50
CA ILE A 24 -6.20 -1.22 10.08
C ILE A 24 -6.66 0.16 9.63
N TYR A 25 -7.05 0.33 8.36
CA TYR A 25 -7.63 1.57 7.84
C TYR A 25 -8.89 1.97 8.63
N GLU A 26 -9.84 1.04 8.79
CA GLU A 26 -11.06 1.29 9.53
C GLU A 26 -10.79 1.58 11.01
N SER A 27 -9.83 0.87 11.63
CA SER A 27 -9.43 1.12 13.02
C SER A 27 -8.79 2.49 13.17
N PHE A 28 -7.99 2.94 12.20
CA PHE A 28 -7.40 4.26 12.19
C PHE A 28 -8.44 5.37 12.07
N GLU A 29 -9.41 5.22 11.17
CA GLU A 29 -10.47 6.22 10.96
C GLU A 29 -11.41 6.33 12.16
N LYS A 30 -11.81 5.19 12.73
CA LYS A 30 -12.74 5.15 13.86
C LYS A 30 -12.07 5.38 15.22
N LYS A 31 -10.73 5.35 15.29
CA LYS A 31 -9.93 5.41 16.53
C LYS A 31 -10.29 4.31 17.54
N GLU A 32 -10.78 3.19 17.05
CA GLU A 32 -11.13 2.00 17.82
C GLU A 32 -10.65 0.73 17.09
N LEU A 33 -10.49 -0.37 17.81
CA LEU A 33 -10.08 -1.63 17.21
C LEU A 33 -11.24 -2.24 16.42
N VAL A 34 -11.09 -2.33 15.11
CA VAL A 34 -12.07 -2.91 14.19
C VAL A 34 -11.53 -4.21 13.61
N SER A 35 -12.35 -5.25 13.61
CA SER A 35 -12.08 -6.52 12.92
C SER A 35 -13.00 -6.66 11.71
N THR A 36 -12.45 -7.13 10.59
CA THR A 36 -13.24 -7.43 9.40
C THR A 36 -13.60 -8.92 9.34
N PRO A 37 -14.81 -9.28 8.94
CA PRO A 37 -15.26 -10.69 8.93
C PRO A 37 -14.48 -11.52 7.90
N THR A 38 -14.10 -10.91 6.79
CA THR A 38 -13.39 -11.56 5.69
C THR A 38 -12.21 -10.70 5.24
N VAL A 39 -11.20 -11.37 4.68
CA VAL A 39 -10.05 -10.75 4.06
C VAL A 39 -9.87 -11.38 2.69
N ARG A 40 -9.86 -10.57 1.63
CA ARG A 40 -9.70 -11.03 0.27
C ARG A 40 -8.88 -10.02 -0.55
N THR A 41 -7.59 -10.27 -0.66
CA THR A 41 -6.66 -9.46 -1.44
C THR A 41 -5.49 -10.30 -1.94
N ILE A 42 -4.85 -9.86 -3.02
CA ILE A 42 -3.58 -10.42 -3.50
C ILE A 42 -2.39 -10.03 -2.59
N ALA A 43 -2.54 -9.00 -1.78
CA ALA A 43 -1.50 -8.49 -0.87
C ALA A 43 -1.55 -9.24 0.47
N ASP A 44 -1.21 -10.54 0.45
CA ASP A 44 -1.28 -11.44 1.61
C ASP A 44 -0.42 -10.97 2.79
N GLY A 45 0.75 -10.40 2.54
CA GLY A 45 1.63 -9.86 3.59
C GLY A 45 1.02 -8.72 4.43
N ILE A 46 -0.07 -8.10 3.96
CA ILE A 46 -0.84 -7.08 4.71
C ILE A 46 -2.31 -7.47 4.91
N ALA A 47 -2.66 -8.72 4.66
CA ALA A 47 -4.02 -9.25 4.78
C ALA A 47 -4.41 -9.50 6.24
N VAL A 48 -4.53 -8.44 7.03
CA VAL A 48 -4.81 -8.49 8.46
C VAL A 48 -6.31 -8.40 8.71
N LYS A 49 -6.85 -9.42 9.40
CA LYS A 49 -8.27 -9.48 9.79
C LYS A 49 -8.58 -8.69 11.06
N THR A 50 -7.68 -8.74 12.02
CA THR A 50 -7.78 -8.04 13.31
C THR A 50 -6.43 -7.41 13.62
N PRO A 51 -6.33 -6.08 13.71
CA PRO A 51 -5.09 -5.41 14.07
C PRO A 51 -4.62 -5.76 15.48
N GLY A 52 -3.30 -5.82 15.69
CA GLY A 52 -2.76 -5.92 17.04
C GLY A 52 -2.94 -4.59 17.80
N THR A 53 -3.31 -4.67 19.09
CA THR A 53 -3.56 -3.50 19.95
C THR A 53 -2.38 -2.53 19.95
N ASN A 54 -1.17 -3.02 20.26
CA ASN A 54 0.03 -2.20 20.28
C ASN A 54 0.34 -1.59 18.90
N THR A 55 0.06 -2.33 17.82
CA THR A 55 0.31 -1.87 16.45
C THR A 55 -0.60 -0.71 16.09
N ILE A 56 -1.90 -0.79 16.40
CA ILE A 56 -2.85 0.28 16.07
C ILE A 56 -2.58 1.55 16.92
N GLU A 57 -2.15 1.42 18.17
CA GLU A 57 -1.73 2.54 19.00
C GLU A 57 -0.55 3.30 18.38
N ILE A 58 0.47 2.56 17.89
CA ILE A 58 1.64 3.15 17.23
C ILE A 58 1.24 3.81 15.90
N ILE A 59 0.37 3.17 15.13
CA ILE A 59 -0.15 3.72 13.87
C ILE A 59 -0.91 5.03 14.16
N ASN A 60 -1.83 5.03 15.11
CA ASN A 60 -2.60 6.22 15.48
C ASN A 60 -1.72 7.38 15.96
N LYS A 61 -0.57 7.07 16.55
CA LYS A 61 0.37 8.07 17.07
C LYS A 61 1.26 8.68 15.99
N TYR A 62 1.68 7.90 14.98
CA TYR A 62 2.76 8.27 14.08
C TYR A 62 2.39 8.31 12.59
N VAL A 63 1.20 7.86 12.21
CA VAL A 63 0.71 7.93 10.84
C VAL A 63 -0.25 9.11 10.74
N ASP A 64 -0.04 9.97 9.74
CA ASP A 64 -0.83 11.19 9.57
C ASP A 64 -2.11 10.90 8.77
N LYS A 65 -2.04 9.97 7.82
CA LYS A 65 -3.15 9.65 6.91
C LYS A 65 -3.09 8.17 6.52
N MET A 66 -4.25 7.58 6.28
CA MET A 66 -4.34 6.26 5.66
C MET A 66 -5.17 6.31 4.38
N VAL A 67 -4.82 5.43 3.43
CA VAL A 67 -5.58 5.21 2.19
C VAL A 67 -5.66 3.72 1.89
N THR A 68 -6.64 3.34 1.09
CA THR A 68 -6.76 1.97 0.58
C THR A 68 -6.53 1.93 -0.93
N VAL A 69 -6.03 0.80 -1.43
CA VAL A 69 -5.82 0.51 -2.85
C VAL A 69 -6.44 -0.83 -3.21
N SER A 70 -6.98 -0.92 -4.41
CA SER A 70 -7.54 -2.15 -4.95
C SER A 70 -6.46 -3.11 -5.45
N ASP A 71 -6.79 -4.40 -5.58
CA ASP A 71 -5.90 -5.40 -6.15
C ASP A 71 -5.48 -5.06 -7.60
N ALA A 72 -6.34 -4.40 -8.37
CA ALA A 72 -6.02 -3.93 -9.71
C ALA A 72 -4.98 -2.80 -9.70
N GLU A 73 -5.08 -1.84 -8.77
CA GLU A 73 -4.10 -0.77 -8.59
C GLU A 73 -2.75 -1.34 -8.14
N ILE A 74 -2.76 -2.33 -7.24
CA ILE A 74 -1.55 -3.04 -6.79
C ILE A 74 -0.90 -3.77 -7.96
N SER A 75 -1.68 -4.52 -8.76
CA SER A 75 -1.19 -5.24 -9.93
C SER A 75 -0.57 -4.29 -10.95
N SER A 76 -1.20 -3.14 -11.20
CA SER A 76 -0.66 -2.10 -12.09
C SER A 76 0.68 -1.54 -11.60
N ALA A 77 0.83 -1.36 -10.29
CA ALA A 77 2.09 -0.90 -9.70
C ALA A 77 3.21 -1.94 -9.86
N ILE A 78 2.90 -3.24 -9.64
CA ILE A 78 3.87 -4.34 -9.84
C ILE A 78 4.32 -4.39 -11.31
N LEU A 79 3.39 -4.33 -12.26
CA LEU A 79 3.70 -4.35 -13.69
C LEU A 79 4.58 -3.17 -14.08
N MET A 80 4.30 -1.97 -13.56
CA MET A 80 5.14 -0.80 -13.78
C MET A 80 6.56 -1.01 -13.23
N LEU A 81 6.72 -1.56 -12.03
CA LEU A 81 8.04 -1.86 -11.46
C LEU A 81 8.81 -2.85 -12.33
N ILE A 82 8.18 -3.93 -12.77
CA ILE A 82 8.79 -4.91 -13.68
C ILE A 82 9.19 -4.24 -15.00
N GLU A 83 8.28 -3.45 -15.59
CA GLU A 83 8.49 -2.85 -16.90
C GLU A 83 9.56 -1.74 -16.87
N ARG A 84 9.50 -0.84 -15.89
CA ARG A 84 10.34 0.36 -15.87
C ARG A 84 11.65 0.19 -15.11
N THR A 85 11.63 -0.54 -14.00
CA THR A 85 12.79 -0.67 -13.12
C THR A 85 13.40 -2.06 -13.10
N LYS A 86 12.76 -3.05 -13.73
CA LYS A 86 13.17 -4.48 -13.72
C LYS A 86 13.23 -5.07 -12.32
N GLN A 87 12.42 -4.51 -11.41
CA GLN A 87 12.30 -5.01 -10.05
C GLN A 87 11.03 -5.82 -9.89
N VAL A 88 11.16 -6.98 -9.26
CA VAL A 88 10.03 -7.83 -8.87
C VAL A 88 9.74 -7.58 -7.40
N VAL A 89 8.57 -7.02 -7.13
CA VAL A 89 8.11 -6.69 -5.78
C VAL A 89 6.81 -7.43 -5.51
N GLU A 90 6.67 -8.00 -4.32
CA GLU A 90 5.45 -8.68 -3.90
C GLU A 90 4.26 -7.69 -3.78
N PRO A 91 2.99 -8.18 -3.85
CA PRO A 91 1.83 -7.29 -3.80
C PRO A 91 1.79 -6.38 -2.58
N ALA A 92 2.10 -6.89 -1.39
CA ALA A 92 2.15 -6.10 -0.16
C ALA A 92 3.19 -4.97 -0.25
N GLY A 93 4.37 -5.25 -0.82
CA GLY A 93 5.44 -4.27 -1.00
C GLY A 93 5.16 -3.21 -2.07
N ALA A 94 4.26 -3.48 -3.02
CA ALA A 94 3.91 -2.57 -4.10
C ALA A 94 2.78 -1.58 -3.73
N THR A 95 2.08 -1.79 -2.62
CA THR A 95 0.94 -0.96 -2.21
C THR A 95 1.25 0.54 -2.08
N PRO A 96 2.43 0.98 -1.58
CA PRO A 96 2.75 2.41 -1.51
C PRO A 96 2.81 3.06 -2.89
N LEU A 97 3.41 2.37 -3.87
CA LEU A 97 3.45 2.85 -5.25
C LEU A 97 2.05 2.86 -5.88
N ALA A 98 1.22 1.86 -5.62
CA ALA A 98 -0.16 1.82 -6.07
C ALA A 98 -0.95 3.05 -5.58
N ALA A 99 -0.79 3.46 -4.33
CA ALA A 99 -1.43 4.64 -3.78
C ALA A 99 -0.99 5.96 -4.47
N VAL A 100 0.29 6.04 -4.85
CA VAL A 100 0.82 7.18 -5.62
C VAL A 100 0.23 7.22 -7.02
N LEU A 101 0.18 6.08 -7.71
CA LEU A 101 -0.29 5.99 -9.09
C LEU A 101 -1.81 6.13 -9.23
N SER A 102 -2.57 5.76 -8.20
CA SER A 102 -4.03 5.83 -8.21
C SER A 102 -4.59 7.25 -8.14
N GLY A 103 -3.74 8.25 -7.86
CA GLY A 103 -4.17 9.65 -7.70
C GLY A 103 -4.95 9.92 -6.40
N LYS A 104 -4.99 8.97 -5.47
CA LYS A 104 -5.67 9.12 -4.17
C LYS A 104 -4.92 10.04 -3.20
N LEU A 105 -3.69 10.40 -3.54
CA LEU A 105 -2.83 11.28 -2.75
C LEU A 105 -2.55 12.58 -3.49
N ASP A 106 -2.68 13.71 -2.80
CA ASP A 106 -2.20 15.00 -3.32
C ASP A 106 -0.68 15.07 -3.15
N ILE A 107 0.03 14.73 -4.21
CA ILE A 107 1.51 14.66 -4.25
C ILE A 107 2.13 15.69 -5.19
N LYS A 108 1.30 16.54 -5.85
CA LYS A 108 1.80 17.52 -6.82
C LYS A 108 2.81 18.47 -6.18
N GLY A 109 4.02 18.51 -6.73
CA GLY A 109 5.10 19.35 -6.22
C GLY A 109 5.76 18.85 -4.94
N LYS A 110 5.40 17.67 -4.44
CA LYS A 110 5.98 17.05 -3.24
C LYS A 110 7.07 16.05 -3.61
N LYS A 111 8.06 15.90 -2.72
CA LYS A 111 9.02 14.78 -2.77
C LYS A 111 8.40 13.60 -2.03
N VAL A 112 8.22 12.50 -2.74
CA VAL A 112 7.58 11.28 -2.21
C VAL A 112 8.59 10.15 -2.17
N ALA A 113 8.63 9.42 -1.06
CA ALA A 113 9.37 8.17 -0.92
C ALA A 113 8.37 7.03 -0.68
N CYS A 114 8.40 6.03 -1.56
CA CYS A 114 7.65 4.78 -1.38
C CYS A 114 8.58 3.71 -0.82
N VAL A 115 8.18 3.09 0.29
CA VAL A 115 8.91 1.94 0.84
C VAL A 115 8.44 0.69 0.12
N MET A 116 9.23 0.20 -0.82
CA MET A 116 8.98 -1.08 -1.48
C MET A 116 9.67 -2.18 -0.67
N SER A 117 8.87 -2.94 0.05
CA SER A 117 9.33 -4.00 0.95
C SER A 117 8.97 -5.37 0.39
N GLY A 118 9.97 -6.25 0.37
CA GLY A 118 9.75 -7.65 -0.01
C GLY A 118 9.60 -7.93 -1.50
N GLY A 119 10.02 -9.10 -1.88
CA GLY A 119 9.94 -9.65 -3.24
C GLY A 119 9.57 -11.14 -3.22
N ASN A 120 8.94 -11.60 -2.14
CA ASN A 120 8.52 -13.00 -1.98
C ASN A 120 7.24 -13.26 -2.78
N ILE A 121 7.39 -13.32 -4.09
CA ILE A 121 6.30 -13.58 -5.04
C ILE A 121 6.59 -14.85 -5.83
N ASP A 122 5.60 -15.72 -5.96
CA ASP A 122 5.68 -16.87 -6.83
C ASP A 122 5.61 -16.40 -8.30
N VAL A 123 6.52 -16.91 -9.12
CA VAL A 123 6.56 -16.57 -10.56
C VAL A 123 5.25 -16.94 -11.26
N SER A 124 4.61 -18.04 -10.86
CA SER A 124 3.29 -18.43 -11.39
C SER A 124 2.19 -17.40 -11.12
N PHE A 125 2.36 -16.58 -10.10
CA PHE A 125 1.42 -15.54 -9.74
C PHE A 125 1.48 -14.30 -10.66
N ILE A 126 2.58 -14.13 -11.41
CA ILE A 126 2.76 -13.00 -12.34
C ILE A 126 1.69 -13.02 -13.44
N GLN A 127 1.28 -14.19 -13.92
CA GLN A 127 0.18 -14.30 -14.86
C GLN A 127 -1.09 -13.65 -14.32
N ARG A 128 -1.46 -13.95 -13.07
CA ARG A 128 -2.63 -13.37 -12.42
C ARG A 128 -2.52 -11.86 -12.24
N ILE A 129 -1.33 -11.35 -11.96
CA ILE A 129 -1.06 -9.91 -11.88
C ILE A 129 -1.30 -9.24 -13.23
N ILE A 130 -0.87 -9.85 -14.33
CA ILE A 130 -1.10 -9.34 -15.69
C ILE A 130 -2.60 -9.29 -16.01
N GLU A 131 -3.35 -10.31 -15.61
CA GLU A 131 -4.81 -10.39 -15.84
C GLU A 131 -5.59 -9.34 -15.01
N LEU A 132 -5.14 -9.03 -13.80
CA LEU A 132 -5.78 -8.07 -12.90
C LEU A 132 -5.39 -6.62 -13.20
N GLY A 133 -4.16 -6.39 -13.64
CA GLY A 133 -3.68 -5.06 -13.98
C GLY A 133 -4.36 -4.57 -15.27
N PRO A 134 -5.05 -3.41 -15.28
CA PRO A 134 -5.52 -2.85 -16.51
C PRO A 134 -4.34 -2.56 -17.43
N CYS A 135 -4.41 -3.06 -18.67
CA CYS A 135 -3.43 -2.79 -19.73
C CYS A 135 -3.59 -1.32 -20.18
N ARG A 136 -3.36 -0.36 -19.27
CA ARG A 136 -3.30 1.07 -19.56
C ARG A 136 -1.85 1.49 -19.58
N SER A 137 -1.39 1.91 -20.72
CA SER A 137 -0.19 2.75 -20.84
C SER A 137 -0.36 3.97 -19.93
N VAL A 138 0.18 3.92 -18.72
CA VAL A 138 0.26 5.10 -17.87
C VAL A 138 1.30 6.00 -18.49
N SER A 139 0.84 7.02 -19.22
CA SER A 139 1.71 8.10 -19.67
C SER A 139 2.11 8.91 -18.44
N ILE A 140 3.26 8.58 -17.85
CA ILE A 140 3.89 9.45 -16.86
C ILE A 140 4.49 10.59 -17.65
N ILE A 141 3.89 11.77 -17.60
CA ILE A 141 4.53 13.01 -18.00
C ILE A 141 5.50 13.35 -16.85
N LEU A 142 6.76 13.13 -17.09
CA LEU A 142 7.87 13.56 -16.21
C LEU A 142 8.01 15.09 -16.32
#